data_1c00b8fcb55b71ec660467e5330115d8
#
_entry.id   1c00b8fcb55b71ec660467e5330115d8
#
_cell.length_a   1.000
_cell.length_b   1.000
_cell.length_c   1.000
_cell.angle_alpha   90.00
_cell.angle_beta   90.00
_cell.angle_gamma   90.00
#
_symmetry.space_group_name_H-M   'P 1'
#
loop_
_entity.id
_entity.type
_entity.pdbx_description
1 polymer ?
#
loop_
_entity_poly.entity_id
_entity_poly.type
_entity_poly.pdbx_seq_one_letter_code
_entity_poly.pdbx_strand_id
1 'polypeptide(L)'
;MAKVEIFHLTGCPYCRNARRAIEELCEEKPAYKGIEIDWIEEREHPEIADTRDYYNVPAIYWNGEKLYEAKPTHSYAVIKEAIAAAFDRVLQA
;
A
#
# COMPACT_ATOMS: atom_id res chain seq x y z
N MET A 1 -3.83 17.41 0.06
CA MET A 1 -4.32 16.14 0.57
C MET A 1 -3.32 15.05 0.25
N ALA A 2 -3.00 14.20 1.22
CA ALA A 2 -2.01 13.16 1.03
C ALA A 2 -2.57 12.04 0.14
N LYS A 3 -1.78 11.60 -0.83
CA LYS A 3 -2.17 10.55 -1.76
C LYS A 3 -1.04 9.55 -1.92
N VAL A 4 -1.36 8.26 -1.77
CA VAL A 4 -0.40 7.18 -2.00
C VAL A 4 -0.83 6.33 -3.19
N GLU A 5 0.15 5.73 -3.85
CA GLU A 5 -0.10 4.74 -4.90
C GLU A 5 0.18 3.37 -4.31
N ILE A 6 -0.75 2.43 -4.52
CA ILE A 6 -0.55 1.05 -4.09
C ILE A 6 -0.65 0.15 -5.32
N PHE A 7 0.47 -0.45 -5.69
CA PHE A 7 0.54 -1.39 -6.81
C PHE A 7 0.12 -2.76 -6.32
N HIS A 8 -0.77 -3.42 -7.06
CA HIS A 8 -1.33 -4.70 -6.64
C HIS A 8 -1.64 -5.60 -7.83
N LEU A 9 -1.94 -6.86 -7.53
CA LEU A 9 -2.43 -7.85 -8.49
C LEU A 9 -3.74 -8.42 -7.98
N THR A 10 -4.71 -8.54 -8.88
CA THR A 10 -5.98 -9.19 -8.56
C THR A 10 -5.71 -10.67 -8.24
N GLY A 11 -6.29 -11.15 -7.14
CA GLY A 11 -6.12 -12.53 -6.71
C GLY A 11 -4.89 -12.79 -5.84
N CYS A 12 -4.07 -11.78 -5.59
CA CYS A 12 -2.90 -11.93 -4.73
C CYS A 12 -3.31 -11.93 -3.25
N PRO A 13 -2.95 -12.97 -2.47
CA PRO A 13 -3.31 -13.01 -1.05
C PRO A 13 -2.74 -11.87 -0.23
N TYR A 14 -1.51 -11.45 -0.53
CA TYR A 14 -0.89 -10.34 0.18
C TYR A 14 -1.60 -9.03 -0.10
N CYS A 15 -2.10 -8.86 -1.31
CA CYS A 15 -2.86 -7.67 -1.68
C CYS A 15 -4.23 -7.64 -0.98
N ARG A 16 -4.88 -8.80 -0.86
CA ARG A 16 -6.13 -8.90 -0.09
C ARG A 16 -5.89 -8.56 1.38
N ASN A 17 -4.78 -9.05 1.94
CA ASN A 17 -4.41 -8.73 3.31
C ASN A 17 -4.17 -7.24 3.48
N ALA A 18 -3.54 -6.59 2.51
CA ALA A 18 -3.32 -5.15 2.56
C ALA A 18 -4.63 -4.37 2.57
N ARG A 19 -5.60 -4.77 1.72
CA ARG A 19 -6.91 -4.11 1.69
C ARG A 19 -7.63 -4.26 3.03
N ARG A 20 -7.63 -5.46 3.58
CA ARG A 20 -8.25 -5.72 4.87
C ARG A 20 -7.56 -4.93 5.98
N ALA A 21 -6.24 -4.89 5.97
CA ALA A 21 -5.46 -4.15 6.96
C ALA A 21 -5.81 -2.65 6.92
N ILE A 22 -5.93 -2.08 5.72
CA ILE A 22 -6.27 -0.67 5.56
C ILE A 22 -7.68 -0.38 6.11
N GLU A 23 -8.65 -1.27 5.85
CA GLU A 23 -9.99 -1.11 6.40
C GLU A 23 -9.96 -1.09 7.93
N GLU A 24 -9.24 -2.03 8.53
CA GLU A 24 -9.11 -2.11 9.98
C GLU A 24 -8.39 -0.89 10.55
N LEU A 25 -7.31 -0.46 9.90
CA LEU A 25 -6.55 0.71 10.34
C LEU A 25 -7.38 1.98 10.30
N CYS A 26 -8.19 2.15 9.26
CA CYS A 26 -9.07 3.32 9.16
C CYS A 26 -10.14 3.35 10.24
N GLU A 27 -10.60 2.18 10.69
CA GLU A 27 -11.52 2.09 11.82
C GLU A 27 -10.82 2.40 13.12
N GLU A 28 -9.60 1.90 13.30
CA GLU A 28 -8.83 2.09 14.53
C GLU A 28 -8.32 3.52 14.66
N LYS A 29 -7.96 4.14 13.55
CA LYS A 29 -7.42 5.49 13.53
C LYS A 29 -8.05 6.27 12.38
N PRO A 30 -9.16 6.99 12.63
CA PRO A 30 -9.88 7.69 11.55
C PRO A 30 -9.06 8.70 10.77
N ALA A 31 -7.93 9.19 11.32
CA ALA A 31 -7.05 10.10 10.58
C ALA A 31 -6.54 9.47 9.29
N TYR A 32 -6.42 8.15 9.22
CA TYR A 32 -5.97 7.45 8.01
C TYR A 32 -6.97 7.61 6.87
N LYS A 33 -8.24 7.88 7.15
CA LYS A 33 -9.26 8.09 6.12
C LYS A 33 -8.98 9.33 5.27
N GLY A 34 -8.15 10.23 5.75
CA GLY A 34 -7.74 11.42 5.00
C GLY A 34 -6.69 11.13 3.93
N ILE A 35 -6.12 9.92 3.92
CA ILE A 35 -5.14 9.54 2.90
C ILE A 35 -5.88 9.01 1.69
N GLU A 36 -5.69 9.66 0.54
CA GLU A 36 -6.26 9.17 -0.71
C GLU A 36 -5.38 8.03 -1.24
N ILE A 37 -6.01 6.93 -1.66
CA ILE A 37 -5.30 5.76 -2.16
C ILE A 37 -5.64 5.55 -3.62
N ASP A 38 -4.61 5.53 -4.46
CA ASP A 38 -4.72 5.19 -5.87
C ASP A 38 -4.29 3.73 -6.01
N TRP A 39 -5.26 2.84 -6.19
CA TRP A 39 -4.99 1.41 -6.37
C TRP A 39 -4.68 1.15 -7.83
N ILE A 40 -3.46 0.69 -8.11
CA ILE A 40 -2.99 0.46 -9.46
C ILE A 40 -2.75 -1.03 -9.67
N GLU A 41 -3.61 -1.67 -10.47
CA GLU A 41 -3.44 -3.08 -10.85
C GLU A 41 -2.38 -3.14 -11.94
N GLU A 42 -1.26 -3.80 -11.65
CA GLU A 42 -0.09 -3.69 -12.52
C GLU A 42 -0.28 -4.29 -13.90
N ARG A 43 -1.15 -5.28 -14.05
CA ARG A 43 -1.41 -5.87 -15.37
C ARG A 43 -2.33 -5.00 -16.21
N GLU A 44 -3.16 -4.17 -15.58
CA GLU A 44 -4.04 -3.23 -16.28
C GLU A 44 -3.32 -1.93 -16.62
N HIS A 45 -2.27 -1.60 -15.87
CA HIS A 45 -1.52 -0.36 -16.03
C HIS A 45 -0.02 -0.59 -16.06
N PRO A 46 0.47 -1.45 -17.01
CA PRO A 46 1.90 -1.72 -17.07
C PRO A 46 2.72 -0.48 -17.40
N GLU A 47 2.14 0.49 -18.11
CA GLU A 47 2.83 1.73 -18.44
C GLU A 47 3.19 2.53 -17.18
N ILE A 48 2.42 2.38 -16.11
CA ILE A 48 2.71 3.04 -14.82
C ILE A 48 3.60 2.15 -13.97
N ALA A 49 3.25 0.87 -13.86
CA ALA A 49 3.97 -0.08 -13.02
C ALA A 49 5.44 -0.20 -13.43
N ASP A 50 5.71 -0.19 -14.74
CA ASP A 50 7.07 -0.32 -15.26
C ASP A 50 7.96 0.88 -14.91
N THR A 51 7.38 1.99 -14.48
CA THR A 51 8.16 3.17 -14.05
C THR A 51 8.57 3.10 -12.59
N ARG A 52 8.16 2.07 -11.87
CA ARG A 52 8.43 1.93 -10.43
C ARG A 52 9.38 0.76 -10.19
N ASP A 53 10.18 0.91 -9.14
CA ASP A 53 11.19 -0.09 -8.79
C ASP A 53 10.68 -0.98 -7.64
N TYR A 54 9.98 -2.06 -8.01
CA TYR A 54 9.53 -3.05 -7.05
C TYR A 54 9.45 -4.42 -7.71
N TYR A 55 9.52 -5.48 -6.92
CA TYR A 55 9.42 -6.85 -7.39
C TYR A 55 8.18 -7.57 -6.89
N ASN A 56 7.70 -7.20 -5.72
CA ASN A 56 6.57 -7.88 -5.07
C ASN A 56 5.44 -6.88 -4.82
N VAL A 57 4.22 -7.41 -4.76
CA VAL A 57 3.04 -6.60 -4.45
C VAL A 57 2.40 -7.10 -3.15
N PRO A 58 1.74 -6.25 -2.38
CA PRO A 58 1.54 -4.82 -2.63
C PRO A 58 2.79 -4.00 -2.43
N ALA A 59 2.92 -2.93 -3.21
CA ALA A 59 4.00 -1.96 -3.08
C ALA A 59 3.40 -0.58 -2.93
N ILE A 60 3.81 0.17 -1.91
CA ILE A 60 3.25 1.48 -1.59
C ILE A 60 4.26 2.56 -1.91
N TYR A 61 3.84 3.53 -2.72
CA TYR A 61 4.66 4.67 -3.10
C TYR A 61 3.98 5.97 -2.70
N TRP A 62 4.79 6.94 -2.30
CA TRP A 62 4.33 8.28 -1.97
C TRP A 62 5.36 9.29 -2.48
N ASN A 63 4.91 10.20 -3.36
CA ASN A 63 5.79 11.20 -3.98
C ASN A 63 7.04 10.58 -4.63
N GLY A 64 6.86 9.41 -5.26
CA GLY A 64 7.95 8.71 -5.92
C GLY A 64 8.84 7.88 -4.99
N GLU A 65 8.61 7.93 -3.70
CA GLU A 65 9.38 7.17 -2.72
C GLU A 65 8.65 5.89 -2.35
N LYS A 66 9.34 4.76 -2.39
CA LYS A 66 8.76 3.49 -1.95
C LYS A 66 8.75 3.43 -0.44
N LEU A 67 7.55 3.34 0.14
CA LEU A 67 7.38 3.24 1.59
C LEU A 67 7.32 1.81 2.09
N TYR A 68 6.84 0.89 1.25
CA TYR A 68 6.70 -0.50 1.64
C TYR A 68 6.58 -1.38 0.40
N GLU A 69 7.14 -2.57 0.51
CA GLU A 69 6.99 -3.63 -0.49
C GLU A 69 6.84 -4.93 0.27
N ALA A 70 5.74 -5.65 0.04
CA ALA A 70 5.48 -6.91 0.73
C ALA A 70 6.48 -7.97 0.28
N LYS A 71 6.76 -8.91 1.17
CA LYS A 71 7.63 -10.05 0.88
C LYS A 71 6.89 -11.35 1.18
N PRO A 72 7.27 -12.45 0.51
CA PRO A 72 6.55 -13.72 0.69
C PRO A 72 6.50 -14.23 2.13
N THR A 73 7.39 -13.75 3.00
CA THR A 73 7.42 -14.16 4.41
C THR A 73 6.56 -13.28 5.31
N HIS A 74 5.96 -12.22 4.78
CA HIS A 74 5.19 -11.28 5.59
C HIS A 74 3.82 -11.85 5.94
N SER A 75 3.55 -11.94 7.25
CA SER A 75 2.23 -12.31 7.75
C SER A 75 1.27 -11.13 7.65
N TYR A 76 -0.01 -11.38 7.90
CA TYR A 76 -1.00 -10.31 7.96
C TYR A 76 -0.60 -9.22 8.96
N ALA A 77 -0.15 -9.64 10.15
CA ALA A 77 0.25 -8.69 11.18
C ALA A 77 1.42 -7.81 10.72
N VAL A 78 2.41 -8.39 10.04
CA VAL A 78 3.55 -7.64 9.52
C VAL A 78 3.10 -6.66 8.44
N ILE A 79 2.21 -7.09 7.55
CA ILE A 79 1.68 -6.22 6.49
C ILE A 79 0.91 -5.04 7.11
N LYS A 80 0.05 -5.32 8.07
CA LYS A 80 -0.74 -4.27 8.74
C LYS A 80 0.16 -3.26 9.44
N GLU A 81 1.16 -3.74 10.17
CA GLU A 81 2.11 -2.88 10.88
C GLU A 81 2.90 -2.00 9.91
N ALA A 82 3.35 -2.58 8.78
CA ALA A 82 4.10 -1.84 7.78
C ALA A 82 3.26 -0.76 7.11
N ILE A 83 1.99 -1.06 6.83
CA ILE A 83 1.07 -0.09 6.25
C ILE A 83 0.80 1.05 7.23
N ALA A 84 0.62 0.72 8.51
CA ALA A 84 0.43 1.74 9.54
C ALA A 84 1.63 2.68 9.60
N ALA A 85 2.84 2.14 9.56
CA ALA A 85 4.06 2.95 9.57
C ALA A 85 4.14 3.86 8.33
N ALA A 86 3.78 3.33 7.15
CA ALA A 86 3.77 4.11 5.92
C ALA A 86 2.75 5.25 5.99
N PHE A 87 1.55 4.96 6.49
CA PHE A 87 0.50 5.97 6.59
C PHE A 87 0.86 7.04 7.63
N ASP A 88 1.48 6.65 8.75
CA ASP A 88 1.94 7.61 9.74
C ASP A 88 2.98 8.55 9.15
N ARG A 89 3.88 8.03 8.34
CA ARG A 89 4.88 8.85 7.66
C ARG A 89 4.21 9.88 6.75
N VAL A 90 3.20 9.47 6.01
CA VAL A 90 2.47 10.36 5.09
C VAL A 90 1.76 11.46 5.88
N LEU A 91 1.14 11.12 7.01
CA LEU A 91 0.41 12.09 7.82
C LEU A 91 1.33 13.08 8.54
N GLN A 92 2.59 12.70 8.76
CA GLN A 92 3.55 13.55 9.46
C GLN A 92 4.25 14.55 8.54
N ALA A 93 4.06 14.39 7.23
CA ALA A 93 4.75 15.22 6.26
C ALA A 93 4.11 16.62 6.13
#